data_6600e6ea1d7f4c6ad1eb37b02b9c4a6c
#
_entry.id   6600e6ea1d7f4c6ad1eb37b02b9c4a6c
#
_cell.length_a   1.000
_cell.length_b   1.000
_cell.length_c   1.000
_cell.angle_alpha   90.00
_cell.angle_beta   90.00
_cell.angle_gamma   90.00
#
_symmetry.space_group_name_H-M   'P 1'
#
loop_
_entity.id
_entity.type
_entity.pdbx_description
1 polymer ?
#
loop_
_entity_poly.entity_id
_entity_poly.type
_entity_poly.pdbx_seq_one_letter_code
_entity_poly.pdbx_strand_id
1 'polypeptide(L)'
;MISITSYYGSSASAENNAKKVTINGTRFYFSYETLVAVSTTNHGTKVLKNYWGPTTGKHLNAIDGGNKNSRVDQDEFDDFVESLEITKVIKNLFK
;
A
#
# COMPACT_ATOMS: atom_id res chain seq x y z
N MET A 1 2.46 -4.38 -17.22
CA MET A 1 2.97 -5.57 -16.52
C MET A 1 2.52 -5.54 -15.07
N ILE A 2 2.14 -6.69 -14.55
CA ILE A 2 1.72 -6.85 -13.15
C ILE A 2 2.73 -7.76 -12.45
N SER A 3 3.21 -7.35 -11.30
CA SER A 3 4.08 -8.21 -10.48
C SER A 3 3.63 -8.18 -9.02
N ILE A 4 3.85 -9.27 -8.32
CA ILE A 4 3.51 -9.40 -6.89
C ILE A 4 4.77 -9.86 -6.17
N THR A 5 5.23 -9.08 -5.20
CA THR A 5 6.42 -9.39 -4.42
C THR A 5 6.17 -9.11 -2.95
N SER A 6 7.05 -9.61 -2.09
CA SER A 6 7.06 -9.25 -0.68
C SER A 6 7.90 -8.00 -0.49
N TYR A 7 7.53 -7.14 0.46
CA TYR A 7 8.31 -5.94 0.76
C TYR A 7 8.86 -5.93 2.20
N TYR A 8 8.54 -6.93 2.99
CA TYR A 8 8.98 -7.00 4.38
C TYR A 8 9.13 -8.43 4.86
N GLY A 9 10.10 -8.63 5.73
CA GLY A 9 10.20 -9.82 6.55
C GLY A 9 11.32 -10.74 6.20
N SER A 10 11.88 -11.34 7.24
CA SER A 10 12.90 -12.37 7.14
C SER A 10 12.35 -13.77 7.41
N SER A 11 11.05 -13.88 7.67
CA SER A 11 10.36 -15.15 7.88
C SER A 11 9.30 -15.35 6.82
N ALA A 12 8.98 -16.61 6.52
CA ALA A 12 7.95 -16.92 5.54
C ALA A 12 6.59 -16.33 5.93
N SER A 13 6.28 -16.31 7.22
CA SER A 13 5.02 -15.74 7.71
C SER A 13 4.92 -14.24 7.44
N ALA A 14 5.99 -13.50 7.74
CA ALA A 14 6.02 -12.06 7.50
C ALA A 14 5.95 -11.75 6.01
N GLU A 15 6.69 -12.51 5.19
CA GLU A 15 6.68 -12.32 3.73
C GLU A 15 5.29 -12.56 3.15
N ASN A 16 4.56 -13.55 3.64
CA ASN A 16 3.24 -13.88 3.11
C ASN A 16 2.20 -12.81 3.44
N ASN A 17 2.44 -12.00 4.48
CA ASN A 17 1.48 -11.00 4.94
C ASN A 17 1.85 -9.57 4.53
N ALA A 18 2.96 -9.37 3.83
CA ALA A 18 3.42 -8.05 3.41
C ALA A 18 3.71 -8.07 1.90
N LYS A 19 2.65 -7.91 1.11
CA LYS A 19 2.72 -8.01 -0.34
C LYS A 19 2.66 -6.65 -1.02
N LYS A 20 3.41 -6.53 -2.10
CA LYS A 20 3.40 -5.36 -2.96
C LYS A 20 2.96 -5.82 -4.36
N VAL A 21 1.90 -5.20 -4.88
CA VAL A 21 1.42 -5.43 -6.23
C VAL A 21 1.81 -4.22 -7.07
N THR A 22 2.57 -4.45 -8.14
CA THR A 22 2.96 -3.37 -9.05
C THR A 22 2.21 -3.51 -10.37
N ILE A 23 1.52 -2.45 -10.76
CA ILE A 23 0.76 -2.41 -12.02
C ILE A 23 1.19 -1.14 -12.76
N ASN A 24 1.90 -1.30 -13.87
CA ASN A 24 2.33 -0.19 -14.72
C ASN A 24 3.02 0.95 -13.96
N GLY A 25 3.90 0.59 -13.01
CA GLY A 25 4.65 1.58 -12.24
C GLY A 25 3.98 2.08 -10.97
N THR A 26 2.71 1.77 -10.78
CA THR A 26 2.02 2.08 -9.52
C THR A 26 2.14 0.89 -8.59
N ARG A 27 2.54 1.15 -7.34
CA ARG A 27 2.78 0.11 -6.34
C ARG A 27 1.72 0.17 -5.27
N PHE A 28 1.06 -0.96 -5.04
CA PHE A 28 0.05 -1.11 -4.00
C PHE A 28 0.61 -2.00 -2.90
N TYR A 29 0.69 -1.48 -1.69
CA TYR A 29 1.24 -2.22 -0.55
C TYR A 29 0.12 -2.71 0.35
N PHE A 30 0.14 -4.01 0.62
CA PHE A 30 -0.86 -4.66 1.47
C PHE A 30 -0.22 -5.15 2.76
N SER A 31 -0.93 -4.98 3.88
CA SER A 31 -0.64 -5.64 5.13
C SER A 31 -1.78 -6.62 5.36
N TYR A 32 -1.47 -7.91 5.33
CA TYR A 32 -2.48 -8.95 5.24
C TYR A 32 -3.32 -8.69 3.99
N GLU A 33 -4.62 -8.52 4.10
CA GLU A 33 -5.50 -8.27 2.96
C GLU A 33 -5.88 -6.79 2.81
N THR A 34 -5.30 -5.92 3.62
CA THR A 34 -5.65 -4.50 3.66
C THR A 34 -4.66 -3.66 2.88
N LEU A 35 -5.15 -2.82 1.98
CA LEU A 35 -4.32 -1.84 1.29
C LEU A 35 -3.90 -0.75 2.27
N VAL A 36 -2.61 -0.59 2.49
CA VAL A 36 -2.08 0.36 3.48
C VAL A 36 -1.21 1.46 2.89
N ALA A 37 -0.79 1.33 1.65
CA ALA A 37 0.01 2.37 0.99
C ALA A 37 -0.07 2.23 -0.52
N VAL A 38 0.08 3.36 -1.22
CA VAL A 38 0.17 3.40 -2.69
C VAL A 38 1.28 4.36 -3.07
N SER A 39 2.12 3.92 -3.99
CA SER A 39 3.23 4.75 -4.52
C SER A 39 3.06 4.89 -6.02
N THR A 40 3.09 6.13 -6.49
CA THR A 40 3.01 6.44 -7.93
C THR A 40 4.21 7.25 -8.36
N THR A 41 4.54 7.20 -9.64
CA THR A 41 5.65 7.97 -10.20
C THR A 41 5.37 9.48 -10.14
N ASN A 42 4.11 9.86 -10.36
CA ASN A 42 3.72 11.27 -10.51
C ASN A 42 3.24 11.93 -9.23
N HIS A 43 2.72 11.14 -8.28
CA HIS A 43 2.09 11.68 -7.07
C HIS A 43 2.79 11.26 -5.78
N GLY A 44 3.90 10.52 -5.89
CA GLY A 44 4.64 10.06 -4.72
C GLY A 44 3.95 8.93 -3.99
N THR A 45 4.26 8.81 -2.71
CA THR A 45 3.79 7.72 -1.86
C THR A 45 2.87 8.26 -0.78
N LYS A 46 1.71 7.63 -0.61
CA LYS A 46 0.80 7.87 0.51
C LYS A 46 0.75 6.61 1.37
N VAL A 47 0.96 6.77 2.66
CA VAL A 47 0.93 5.68 3.64
C VAL A 47 -0.15 5.97 4.66
N LEU A 48 -0.99 4.98 4.92
CA LEU A 48 -2.10 5.09 5.84
C LEU A 48 -1.60 5.04 7.29
N LYS A 49 -2.22 5.80 8.18
CA LYS A 49 -1.96 5.69 9.61
C LYS A 49 -2.24 4.27 10.08
N ASN A 50 -1.53 3.84 11.12
CA ASN A 50 -1.71 2.50 11.65
C ASN A 50 -2.95 2.45 12.55
N TYR A 51 -4.03 1.87 12.03
CA TYR A 51 -5.26 1.62 12.79
C TYR A 51 -5.29 0.20 13.36
N TRP A 52 -4.19 -0.53 13.21
CA TRP A 52 -4.10 -1.96 13.56
C TRP A 52 -3.02 -2.18 14.62
N GLY A 53 -2.47 -3.36 14.68
CA GLY A 53 -1.52 -3.72 15.71
C GLY A 53 -0.05 -3.55 15.31
N PRO A 54 0.85 -4.08 16.16
CA PRO A 54 2.31 -3.92 15.95
C PRO A 54 2.83 -4.55 14.67
N THR A 55 2.25 -5.65 14.21
CA THR A 55 2.71 -6.32 12.98
C THR A 55 2.50 -5.41 11.77
N THR A 56 1.32 -4.79 11.64
CA THR A 56 1.05 -3.82 10.58
C THR A 56 1.97 -2.61 10.73
N GLY A 57 2.25 -2.18 11.97
CA GLY A 57 3.20 -1.11 12.21
C GLY A 57 4.59 -1.41 11.63
N LYS A 58 5.07 -2.63 11.74
CA LYS A 58 6.33 -3.05 11.13
C LYS A 58 6.26 -3.00 9.61
N HIS A 59 5.13 -3.41 9.04
CA HIS A 59 4.93 -3.33 7.58
C HIS A 59 4.98 -1.87 7.11
N LEU A 60 4.29 -0.97 7.80
CA LEU A 60 4.30 0.45 7.45
C LEU A 60 5.70 1.06 7.57
N ASN A 61 6.44 0.70 8.63
CA ASN A 61 7.82 1.16 8.79
C ASN A 61 8.72 0.71 7.64
N ALA A 62 8.48 -0.47 7.10
CA ALA A 62 9.25 -0.96 5.95
C ALA A 62 8.94 -0.16 4.68
N ILE A 63 7.74 0.42 4.58
CA ILE A 63 7.33 1.21 3.42
C ILE A 63 7.89 2.64 3.50
N ASP A 64 7.78 3.30 4.66
CA ASP A 64 8.07 4.72 4.80
C ASP A 64 9.27 5.03 5.71
N GLY A 65 10.02 4.03 6.12
CA GLY A 65 11.17 4.23 7.00
C GLY A 65 10.82 4.65 8.42
N GLY A 66 9.57 4.47 8.82
CA GLY A 66 9.11 4.84 10.15
C GLY A 66 8.66 6.29 10.27
N ASN A 67 8.48 7.00 9.16
CA ASN A 67 8.06 8.41 9.16
C ASN A 67 6.56 8.54 9.42
N LYS A 68 6.17 8.39 10.69
CA LYS A 68 4.77 8.40 11.09
C LYS A 68 4.07 9.73 10.86
N ASN A 69 4.84 10.82 10.81
CA ASN A 69 4.27 12.16 10.63
C ASN A 69 3.73 12.41 9.22
N SER A 70 4.19 11.64 8.24
CA SER A 70 3.72 11.77 6.86
C SER A 70 2.55 10.85 6.53
N ARG A 71 2.11 10.02 7.48
CA ARG A 71 1.00 9.11 7.25
C ARG A 71 -0.33 9.86 7.29
N VAL A 72 -1.26 9.41 6.44
CA VAL A 72 -2.55 10.09 6.27
C VAL A 72 -3.69 9.27 6.89
N ASP A 73 -4.81 9.94 7.17
CA ASP A 73 -5.99 9.23 7.67
C ASP A 73 -6.71 8.48 6.55
N GLN A 74 -7.73 7.72 6.93
CA GLN A 74 -8.45 6.86 5.99
C GLN A 74 -9.14 7.67 4.89
N ASP A 75 -9.74 8.80 5.23
CA ASP A 75 -10.47 9.61 4.25
C ASP A 75 -9.53 10.20 3.21
N GLU A 76 -8.40 10.74 3.64
CA GLU A 76 -7.40 11.27 2.72
C GLU A 76 -6.82 10.17 1.84
N PHE A 77 -6.56 9.00 2.44
CA PHE A 77 -6.04 7.86 1.71
C PHE A 77 -7.04 7.38 0.64
N ASP A 78 -8.30 7.25 1.02
CA ASP A 78 -9.35 6.82 0.09
C ASP A 78 -9.51 7.81 -1.06
N ASP A 79 -9.48 9.11 -0.78
CA ASP A 79 -9.55 10.14 -1.81
C ASP A 79 -8.38 10.04 -2.78
N PHE A 80 -7.18 9.80 -2.26
CA PHE A 80 -6.00 9.63 -3.10
C PHE A 80 -6.13 8.41 -4.00
N VAL A 81 -6.53 7.27 -3.45
CA VAL A 81 -6.69 6.03 -4.22
C VAL A 81 -7.77 6.21 -5.29
N GLU A 82 -8.89 6.85 -4.95
CA GLU A 82 -9.97 7.11 -5.91
C GLU A 82 -9.54 8.02 -7.05
N SER A 83 -8.59 8.93 -6.80
CA SER A 83 -8.11 9.85 -7.82
C SER A 83 -7.19 9.21 -8.86
N LEU A 84 -6.70 8.01 -8.62
CA LEU A 84 -5.78 7.32 -9.52
C LEU A 84 -6.54 6.75 -10.72
N GLU A 85 -6.05 7.02 -11.92
CA GLU A 85 -6.69 6.51 -13.13
C GLU A 85 -6.76 5.00 -13.20
N ILE A 86 -5.70 4.33 -12.75
CA ILE A 86 -5.67 2.87 -12.76
C ILE A 86 -6.74 2.28 -11.85
N THR A 87 -7.04 2.95 -10.73
CA THR A 87 -8.12 2.52 -9.85
C THR A 87 -9.46 2.62 -10.55
N LYS A 88 -9.69 3.70 -11.29
CA LYS A 88 -10.92 3.88 -12.07
C LYS A 88 -11.07 2.80 -13.12
N VAL A 89 -10.00 2.46 -13.81
CA VAL A 89 -10.01 1.40 -14.83
C VAL A 89 -10.38 0.06 -14.19
N ILE A 90 -9.75 -0.27 -13.06
CA ILE A 90 -10.02 -1.53 -12.35
C ILE A 90 -11.48 -1.58 -11.89
N LYS A 91 -12.00 -0.51 -11.33
CA LYS A 91 -13.39 -0.44 -10.89
C LYS A 91 -14.35 -0.64 -12.05
N ASN A 92 -14.08 -0.06 -13.21
CA ASN A 92 -14.92 -0.22 -14.37
C ASN A 92 -14.91 -1.65 -14.90
N LEU A 93 -13.79 -2.35 -14.79
CA LEU A 93 -13.69 -3.74 -15.22
C LEU A 93 -14.51 -4.70 -14.36
N PHE A 94 -14.70 -4.37 -13.09
CA PHE A 94 -15.38 -5.24 -12.13
C PHE A 94 -16.79 -4.79 -11.75
N LYS A 95 -17.34 -3.88 -12.52
CA LYS A 95 -18.72 -3.46 -12.31
C LYS A 95 -19.72 -4.54 -12.73
#